data_23ef557056a747a9304024c09711e60a
#
_entry.id   23ef557056a747a9304024c09711e60a
#
_cell.length_a   1.000
_cell.length_b   1.000
_cell.length_c   1.000
_cell.angle_alpha   90.00
_cell.angle_beta   90.00
_cell.angle_gamma   90.00
#
_symmetry.space_group_name_H-M   'P 1'
#
loop_
_entity.id
_entity.type
_entity.pdbx_description
1 polymer ?
#
loop_
_entity_poly.entity_id
_entity_poly.type
_entity_poly.pdbx_seq_one_letter_code
_entity_poly.pdbx_strand_id
1 'polypeptide(L)'
;MELSALAGNAHVKAVLSQQEGGRGLSHAYILSGPAGSGRHTLARLLCGAMLCTASSGERPCGRCAPCRKVSSGVHPDVTVISGPGEGKPITVDQVRALRSDAYIRPNEGARKVYLFPRAHDLNASGQNALLK
;
A
#
# COMPACT_ATOMS: atom_id res chain seq x y z
N MET A 1 -5.30 -6.73 -13.31
CA MET A 1 -4.28 -5.88 -12.65
C MET A 1 -2.91 -6.11 -13.31
N GLU A 2 -2.20 -5.02 -13.61
CA GLU A 2 -0.89 -5.11 -14.26
C GLU A 2 0.19 -5.50 -13.23
N LEU A 3 0.66 -6.72 -13.29
CA LEU A 3 1.58 -7.32 -12.33
C LEU A 3 2.86 -7.86 -12.99
N SER A 4 3.18 -7.44 -14.21
CA SER A 4 4.36 -7.93 -14.94
C SER A 4 5.67 -7.63 -14.22
N ALA A 5 5.74 -6.54 -13.47
CA ALA A 5 6.91 -6.19 -12.67
C ALA A 5 7.16 -7.14 -11.48
N LEU A 6 6.17 -7.93 -11.09
CA LEU A 6 6.30 -8.95 -10.06
C LEU A 6 6.69 -10.28 -10.71
N ALA A 7 7.91 -10.73 -10.49
CA ALA A 7 8.38 -12.01 -11.02
C ALA A 7 7.73 -13.19 -10.27
N GLY A 8 7.28 -14.21 -10.99
CA GLY A 8 6.66 -15.38 -10.38
C GLY A 8 5.32 -15.09 -9.68
N ASN A 9 5.06 -15.77 -8.56
CA ASN A 9 3.88 -15.57 -7.72
C ASN A 9 2.53 -15.70 -8.47
N ALA A 10 2.40 -16.72 -9.32
CA ALA A 10 1.23 -16.94 -10.17
C ALA A 10 -0.08 -17.01 -9.39
N HIS A 11 -0.07 -17.62 -8.20
CA HIS A 11 -1.26 -17.72 -7.34
C HIS A 11 -1.72 -16.32 -6.86
N VAL A 12 -0.79 -15.51 -6.39
CA VAL A 12 -1.10 -14.14 -5.92
C VAL A 12 -1.66 -13.29 -7.08
N LYS A 13 -1.05 -13.40 -8.26
CA LYS A 13 -1.52 -12.71 -9.47
C LYS A 13 -2.95 -13.10 -9.83
N ALA A 14 -3.26 -14.40 -9.77
CA ALA A 14 -4.61 -14.91 -10.05
C ALA A 14 -5.64 -14.36 -9.05
N VAL A 15 -5.32 -14.39 -7.76
CA VAL A 15 -6.23 -13.89 -6.69
C VAL A 15 -6.51 -12.40 -6.88
N LEU A 16 -5.49 -11.59 -7.14
CA LEU A 16 -5.66 -10.15 -7.33
C LEU A 16 -6.44 -9.81 -8.60
N SER A 17 -6.21 -10.53 -9.68
CA SER A 17 -6.97 -10.36 -10.92
C SER A 17 -8.45 -10.69 -10.75
N GLN A 18 -8.78 -11.71 -9.98
CA GLN A 18 -10.16 -12.04 -9.64
C GLN A 18 -10.83 -10.95 -8.78
N GLN A 19 -10.11 -10.39 -7.82
CA GLN A 19 -10.64 -9.30 -6.99
C GLN A 19 -10.98 -8.07 -7.83
N GLU A 20 -10.10 -7.70 -8.72
CA GLU A 20 -10.30 -6.53 -9.59
C GLU A 20 -11.51 -6.69 -10.52
N GLY A 21 -11.73 -7.88 -11.04
CA GLY A 21 -12.88 -8.20 -11.90
C GLY A 21 -14.22 -8.28 -11.19
N GLY A 22 -14.22 -8.36 -9.85
CA GLY A 22 -15.41 -8.49 -9.03
C GLY A 22 -15.74 -7.24 -8.22
N ARG A 23 -15.36 -7.27 -6.93
CA ARG A 23 -15.68 -6.20 -5.96
C ARG A 23 -14.65 -5.08 -5.93
N GLY A 24 -13.62 -5.13 -6.77
CA GLY A 24 -12.48 -4.23 -6.72
C GLY A 24 -11.45 -4.60 -5.65
N LEU A 25 -10.45 -3.75 -5.51
CA LEU A 25 -9.38 -3.97 -4.53
C LEU A 25 -9.88 -3.77 -3.10
N SER A 26 -9.40 -4.60 -2.19
CA SER A 26 -9.71 -4.51 -0.76
C SER A 26 -9.14 -3.22 -0.16
N HIS A 27 -9.68 -2.82 0.98
CA HIS A 27 -9.19 -1.65 1.72
C HIS A 27 -7.94 -1.94 2.54
N ALA A 28 -7.60 -3.20 2.79
CA ALA A 28 -6.43 -3.61 3.56
C ALA A 28 -5.84 -4.92 3.03
N TYR A 29 -4.51 -4.99 3.03
CA TYR A 29 -3.74 -6.17 2.62
C TYR A 29 -2.62 -6.44 3.62
N ILE A 30 -2.38 -7.71 3.88
CA ILE A 30 -1.18 -8.17 4.56
C ILE A 30 -0.39 -9.00 3.55
N LEU A 31 0.83 -8.57 3.23
CA LEU A 31 1.72 -9.25 2.31
C LEU A 31 2.79 -9.98 3.12
N SER A 32 2.72 -11.29 3.18
CA SER A 32 3.67 -12.12 3.92
C SER A 32 4.50 -12.98 2.97
N GLY A 33 5.72 -13.29 3.39
CA GLY A 33 6.64 -14.13 2.63
C GLY A 33 8.08 -13.91 3.04
N PRO A 34 9.01 -14.75 2.56
CA PRO A 34 10.43 -14.60 2.84
C PRO A 34 11.02 -13.33 2.23
N ALA A 35 12.21 -12.97 2.66
CA ALA A 35 12.98 -11.89 2.03
C ALA A 35 13.19 -12.19 0.54
N GLY A 36 13.10 -11.16 -0.29
CA GLY A 36 13.24 -11.31 -1.75
C GLY A 36 12.02 -11.86 -2.48
N SER A 37 10.91 -12.14 -1.81
CA SER A 37 9.69 -12.68 -2.45
C SER A 37 8.87 -11.64 -3.24
N GLY A 38 9.31 -10.39 -3.31
CA GLY A 38 8.64 -9.34 -4.07
C GLY A 38 7.53 -8.61 -3.32
N ARG A 39 7.46 -8.74 -1.99
CA ARG A 39 6.43 -8.07 -1.17
C ARG A 39 6.38 -6.57 -1.36
N HIS A 40 7.54 -5.91 -1.38
CA HIS A 40 7.61 -4.45 -1.57
C HIS A 40 7.23 -4.04 -2.99
N THR A 41 7.61 -4.83 -3.99
CA THR A 41 7.20 -4.63 -5.38
C THR A 41 5.67 -4.72 -5.49
N LEU A 42 5.09 -5.76 -4.91
CA LEU A 42 3.63 -5.93 -4.90
C LEU A 42 2.92 -4.78 -4.17
N ALA A 43 3.44 -4.36 -3.03
CA ALA A 43 2.87 -3.23 -2.29
C ALA A 43 2.83 -1.95 -3.15
N ARG A 44 3.89 -1.64 -3.88
CA ARG A 44 3.93 -0.49 -4.80
C ARG A 44 2.92 -0.64 -5.95
N LEU A 45 2.80 -1.83 -6.52
CA LEU A 45 1.84 -2.10 -7.58
C LEU A 45 0.40 -1.91 -7.08
N LEU A 46 0.09 -2.39 -5.88
CA LEU A 46 -1.21 -2.16 -5.24
C LEU A 46 -1.49 -0.68 -5.02
N CYS A 47 -0.52 0.08 -4.50
CA CYS A 47 -0.66 1.53 -4.36
C CYS A 47 -0.92 2.21 -5.70
N GLY A 48 -0.16 1.85 -6.71
CA GLY A 48 -0.35 2.36 -8.06
C GLY A 48 -1.75 2.05 -8.60
N ALA A 49 -2.22 0.82 -8.42
CA ALA A 49 -3.55 0.42 -8.88
C ALA A 49 -4.67 1.18 -8.15
N MET A 50 -4.51 1.41 -6.84
CA MET A 50 -5.49 2.14 -6.02
C MET A 50 -5.61 3.62 -6.39
N LEU A 51 -4.53 4.22 -6.87
CA LEU A 51 -4.43 5.66 -7.16
C LEU A 51 -4.43 5.98 -8.66
N CYS A 52 -4.37 4.95 -9.51
CA CYS A 52 -4.35 5.10 -10.96
C CYS A 52 -5.60 5.81 -11.48
N THR A 53 -5.40 6.82 -12.32
CA THR A 53 -6.48 7.62 -12.92
C THR A 53 -6.82 7.21 -14.34
N ALA A 54 -6.23 6.14 -14.87
CA ALA A 54 -6.55 5.64 -16.20
C ALA A 54 -8.03 5.24 -16.30
N SER A 55 -8.69 5.70 -17.36
CA SER A 55 -10.10 5.43 -17.63
C SER A 55 -10.34 4.02 -18.19
N SER A 56 -9.31 3.42 -18.78
CA SER A 56 -9.37 2.09 -19.40
C SER A 56 -8.04 1.37 -19.30
N GLY A 57 -8.04 0.07 -19.51
CA GLY A 57 -6.86 -0.77 -19.42
C GLY A 57 -6.56 -1.26 -18.01
N GLU A 58 -5.47 -2.00 -17.90
CA GLU A 58 -5.05 -2.56 -16.62
C GLU A 58 -4.40 -1.51 -15.71
N ARG A 59 -4.59 -1.70 -14.41
CA ARG A 59 -4.02 -0.84 -13.36
C ARG A 59 -2.96 -1.60 -12.57
N PRO A 60 -1.88 -0.93 -12.16
CA PRO A 60 -1.49 0.44 -12.48
C PRO A 60 -1.11 0.59 -13.96
N CYS A 61 -1.47 1.70 -14.59
CA CYS A 61 -1.13 1.92 -16.00
C CYS A 61 0.36 2.31 -16.21
N GLY A 62 1.04 2.72 -15.18
CA GLY A 62 2.45 3.13 -15.21
C GLY A 62 2.73 4.47 -15.88
N ARG A 63 1.73 5.11 -16.47
CA ARG A 63 1.89 6.33 -17.30
C ARG A 63 1.24 7.57 -16.73
N CYS A 64 0.13 7.44 -16.02
CA CYS A 64 -0.54 8.59 -15.41
C CYS A 64 0.31 9.22 -14.31
N ALA A 65 0.02 10.47 -13.94
CA ALA A 65 0.78 11.18 -12.93
C ALA A 65 0.80 10.45 -11.58
N PRO A 66 -0.32 9.94 -11.03
CA PRO A 66 -0.29 9.16 -9.81
C PRO A 66 0.62 7.92 -9.89
N CYS A 67 0.56 7.14 -10.96
CA CYS A 67 1.41 5.96 -11.13
C CYS A 67 2.90 6.33 -11.12
N ARG A 68 3.27 7.40 -11.81
CA ARG A 68 4.66 7.88 -11.82
C ARG A 68 5.11 8.34 -10.43
N LYS A 69 4.27 9.06 -9.71
CA LYS A 69 4.57 9.53 -8.35
C LYS A 69 4.73 8.36 -7.37
N VAL A 70 3.87 7.36 -7.45
CA VAL A 70 3.98 6.13 -6.64
C VAL A 70 5.29 5.41 -6.96
N SER A 71 5.61 5.25 -8.23
CA SER A 71 6.84 4.59 -8.66
C SER A 71 8.09 5.31 -8.16
N SER A 72 8.06 6.64 -8.12
CA SER A 72 9.16 7.49 -7.62
C SER A 72 9.16 7.66 -6.10
N GLY A 73 8.14 7.17 -5.40
CA GLY A 73 8.03 7.30 -3.94
C GLY A 73 7.67 8.70 -3.44
N VAL A 74 7.05 9.54 -4.30
CA VAL A 74 6.75 10.95 -3.98
C VAL A 74 5.26 11.30 -4.01
N HIS A 75 4.38 10.30 -4.05
CA HIS A 75 2.93 10.56 -4.07
C HIS A 75 2.48 11.09 -2.70
N PRO A 76 1.80 12.26 -2.62
CA PRO A 76 1.45 12.90 -1.35
C PRO A 76 0.40 12.11 -0.54
N ASP A 77 -0.40 11.27 -1.20
CA ASP A 77 -1.43 10.45 -0.54
C ASP A 77 -0.95 9.03 -0.20
N VAL A 78 0.34 8.74 -0.39
CA VAL A 78 0.97 7.51 0.06
C VAL A 78 1.93 7.83 1.20
N THR A 79 1.63 7.30 2.38
CA THR A 79 2.45 7.50 3.58
C THR A 79 3.08 6.19 4.00
N VAL A 80 4.39 6.20 4.18
CA VAL A 80 5.15 5.05 4.68
C VAL A 80 5.33 5.20 6.18
N ILE A 81 4.89 4.20 6.93
CA ILE A 81 4.97 4.18 8.39
C ILE A 81 6.05 3.20 8.83
N SER A 82 7.11 3.74 9.41
CA SER A 82 8.23 2.99 9.97
C SER A 82 8.54 3.49 11.37
N GLY A 83 9.25 2.71 12.19
CA GLY A 83 9.73 3.16 13.49
C GLY A 83 10.63 4.40 13.37
N PRO A 84 10.83 5.16 14.46
CA PRO A 84 11.59 6.41 14.45
C PRO A 84 13.09 6.24 14.22
N GLY A 85 13.56 4.99 14.10
CA GLY A 85 14.95 4.66 13.78
C GLY A 85 15.08 3.20 13.43
N GLU A 86 16.24 2.82 12.90
CA GLU A 86 16.52 1.44 12.52
C GLU A 86 16.34 0.50 13.71
N GLY A 87 15.60 -0.59 13.52
CA GLY A 87 15.33 -1.58 14.55
C GLY A 87 14.38 -1.13 15.67
N LYS A 88 13.83 0.09 15.60
CA LYS A 88 12.89 0.60 16.60
C LYS A 88 11.44 0.31 16.20
N PRO A 89 10.59 -0.02 17.19
CA PRO A 89 9.17 -0.25 16.90
C PRO A 89 8.45 1.03 16.50
N ILE A 90 7.34 0.86 15.79
CA ILE A 90 6.42 1.96 15.49
C ILE A 90 5.75 2.39 16.79
N THR A 91 5.80 3.69 17.11
CA THR A 91 5.25 4.21 18.35
C THR A 91 3.72 4.35 18.29
N VAL A 92 3.06 4.32 19.45
CA VAL A 92 1.62 4.57 19.56
C VAL A 92 1.27 5.97 19.06
N ASP A 93 2.13 6.96 19.28
CA ASP A 93 1.90 8.33 18.79
C ASP A 93 1.93 8.40 17.26
N GLN A 94 2.81 7.64 16.59
CA GLN A 94 2.80 7.51 15.13
C GLN A 94 1.47 6.91 14.63
N VAL A 95 0.94 5.91 15.30
CA VAL A 95 -0.36 5.30 14.93
C VAL A 95 -1.51 6.28 15.18
N ARG A 96 -1.49 7.03 16.27
CA ARG A 96 -2.49 8.07 16.54
C ARG A 96 -2.45 9.18 15.49
N ALA A 97 -1.27 9.63 15.11
CA ALA A 97 -1.10 10.61 14.04
C ALA A 97 -1.65 10.10 12.70
N LEU A 98 -1.38 8.85 12.36
CA LEU A 98 -1.95 8.20 11.17
C LEU A 98 -3.49 8.20 11.21
N ARG A 99 -4.06 7.83 12.34
CA ARG A 99 -5.53 7.80 12.49
C ARG A 99 -6.14 9.20 12.31
N SER A 100 -5.54 10.21 12.89
CA SER A 100 -5.98 11.59 12.70
C SER A 100 -5.87 12.02 11.23
N ASP A 101 -4.76 11.69 10.58
CA ASP A 101 -4.56 11.97 9.16
C ASP A 101 -5.57 11.25 8.26
N ALA A 102 -5.99 10.04 8.63
CA ALA A 102 -6.94 9.25 7.85
C ALA A 102 -8.33 9.91 7.73
N TYR A 103 -8.71 10.78 8.64
CA TYR A 103 -9.95 11.55 8.58
C TYR A 103 -9.84 12.79 7.68
N ILE A 104 -8.66 13.18 7.29
CA ILE A 104 -8.42 14.31 6.39
C ILE A 104 -8.54 13.81 4.95
N ARG A 105 -9.17 14.61 4.09
CA ARG A 105 -9.30 14.25 2.67
C ARG A 105 -7.94 14.05 2.00
N PRO A 106 -7.85 13.16 0.99
CA PRO A 106 -6.66 13.05 0.17
C PRO A 106 -6.24 14.38 -0.45
N ASN A 107 -4.95 14.54 -0.71
CA ASN A 107 -4.43 15.75 -1.33
C ASN A 107 -4.80 15.84 -2.82
N GLU A 108 -4.59 14.79 -3.57
CA GLU A 108 -4.85 14.76 -5.02
C GLU A 108 -5.49 13.46 -5.50
N GLY A 109 -5.38 12.37 -4.75
CA GLY A 109 -5.91 11.06 -5.11
C GLY A 109 -7.36 10.84 -4.68
N ALA A 110 -7.93 9.72 -5.06
CA ALA A 110 -9.26 9.30 -4.64
C ALA A 110 -9.28 8.76 -3.19
N ARG A 111 -8.12 8.37 -2.68
CA ARG A 111 -7.97 7.79 -1.33
C ARG A 111 -6.55 7.99 -0.82
N LYS A 112 -6.37 7.79 0.48
CA LYS A 112 -5.05 7.73 1.11
C LYS A 112 -4.62 6.27 1.26
N VAL A 113 -3.32 6.02 1.14
CA VAL A 113 -2.72 4.70 1.29
C VAL A 113 -1.61 4.77 2.33
N TYR A 114 -1.66 3.86 3.28
CA TYR A 114 -0.65 3.74 4.33
C TYR A 114 0.09 2.42 4.17
N LEU A 115 1.41 2.49 4.08
CA LEU A 115 2.30 1.34 3.93
C LEU A 115 3.08 1.11 5.22
N PHE A 116 3.08 -0.13 5.67
CA PHE A 116 3.90 -0.59 6.79
C PHE A 116 4.93 -1.58 6.26
N PRO A 117 6.11 -1.13 5.83
CA PRO A 117 7.13 -2.03 5.25
C PRO A 117 7.54 -3.16 6.20
N ARG A 118 7.49 -2.89 7.50
CA ARG A 118 7.80 -3.82 8.56
C ARG A 118 6.64 -3.87 9.56
N ALA A 119 5.53 -4.51 9.16
CA ALA A 119 4.32 -4.55 9.97
C ALA A 119 4.54 -5.19 11.37
N HIS A 120 5.55 -6.06 11.49
CA HIS A 120 5.93 -6.66 12.77
C HIS A 120 6.56 -5.66 13.77
N ASP A 121 6.92 -4.47 13.32
CA ASP A 121 7.35 -3.38 14.23
C ASP A 121 6.16 -2.73 14.95
N LEU A 122 4.92 -3.05 14.60
CA LEU A 122 3.72 -2.73 15.36
C LEU A 122 3.62 -3.67 16.58
N ASN A 123 3.87 -3.15 17.78
CA ASN A 123 3.63 -3.89 19.01
C ASN A 123 2.13 -3.94 19.35
N ALA A 124 1.77 -4.68 20.41
CA ALA A 124 0.38 -4.85 20.83
C ALA A 124 -0.35 -3.51 21.07
N SER A 125 0.33 -2.54 21.67
CA SER A 125 -0.25 -1.20 21.91
C SER A 125 -0.51 -0.45 20.61
N GLY A 126 0.41 -0.51 19.64
CA GLY A 126 0.24 0.06 18.30
C GLY A 126 -0.89 -0.60 17.53
N GLN A 127 -0.97 -1.91 17.58
CA GLN A 127 -2.06 -2.67 16.94
C GLN A 127 -3.42 -2.30 17.54
N ASN A 128 -3.53 -2.22 18.85
CA ASN A 128 -4.77 -1.81 19.52
C ASN A 128 -5.16 -0.36 19.18
N ALA A 129 -4.19 0.54 19.10
CA ALA A 129 -4.45 1.91 18.68
C ALA A 129 -4.94 2.00 17.23
N LEU A 130 -4.44 1.13 16.36
CA LEU A 130 -4.86 1.07 14.95
C LEU A 130 -6.30 0.58 14.79
N LEU A 131 -6.74 -0.35 15.66
CA LEU A 131 -8.09 -0.94 15.62
C LEU A 131 -9.19 0.01 16.10
N LYS A 132 -8.85 1.02 16.86
CA LYS A 132 -9.80 2.03 17.36
C LYS A 132 -10.02 3.12 16.31
#